data_4f128bc268fcd3a5a3adcbec778920b1
#
_entry.id   4f128bc268fcd3a5a3adcbec778920b1
#
_cell.length_a   1.000
_cell.length_b   1.000
_cell.length_c   1.000
_cell.angle_alpha   90.00
_cell.angle_beta   90.00
_cell.angle_gamma   90.00
#
_symmetry.space_group_name_H-M   'P 1'
#
loop_
_entity.id
_entity.type
_entity.pdbx_description
1 polymer ?
#
loop_
_entity_poly.entity_id
_entity_poly.type
_entity_poly.pdbx_seq_one_letter_code
_entity_poly.pdbx_strand_id
1 'polypeptide(L)' 'MTNFERLKSLESEYEMTDLIMYVISTHYGEIIKKDGTITGVPLLRWLQEEHEELA' A
#
# COMPACT_ATOMS: atom_id res chain seq x y z
N MET A 1 -6.32 4.04 13.02
CA MET A 1 -6.95 4.06 11.68
C MET A 1 -6.33 2.98 10.79
N THR A 2 -7.09 2.47 9.84
CA THR A 2 -6.55 1.52 8.87
C THR A 2 -5.71 2.24 7.82
N ASN A 3 -4.91 1.46 7.09
CA ASN A 3 -4.13 2.02 5.97
C ASN A 3 -5.04 2.64 4.92
N PHE A 4 -6.23 2.07 4.71
CA PHE A 4 -7.21 2.63 3.79
C PHE A 4 -7.67 4.02 4.24
N GLU A 5 -7.99 4.16 5.53
CA GLU A 5 -8.37 5.45 6.11
C GLU A 5 -7.23 6.47 6.01
N ARG A 6 -6.00 6.03 6.27
CA ARG A 6 -4.81 6.88 6.15
C ARG A 6 -4.64 7.37 4.71
N LEU A 7 -4.77 6.47 3.74
CA LEU A 7 -4.65 6.82 2.32
C LEU A 7 -5.70 7.86 1.92
N LYS A 8 -6.94 7.67 2.36
CA LYS A 8 -8.04 8.61 2.07
C LYS A 8 -7.84 9.98 2.73
N SER A 9 -7.12 10.04 3.84
CA SER A 9 -6.88 11.28 4.57
C SER A 9 -5.80 12.16 3.97
N LEU A 10 -5.02 11.65 3.03
CA LEU A 10 -3.93 12.40 2.40
C LEU A 10 -4.51 13.48 1.49
N GLU A 11 -4.02 14.70 1.65
CA GLU A 11 -4.49 15.86 0.89
C GLU A 11 -3.57 16.22 -0.28
N SER A 12 -2.37 15.65 -0.30
CA SER A 12 -1.36 15.93 -1.32
C SER A 12 -1.19 14.73 -2.25
N GLU A 13 -1.17 15.00 -3.54
CA GLU A 13 -0.89 13.99 -4.56
C GLU A 13 0.50 13.38 -4.37
N TYR A 14 1.45 14.18 -3.89
CA TYR A 14 2.82 13.75 -3.63
C TYR A 14 2.87 12.75 -2.47
N GLU A 15 2.18 13.05 -1.37
CA GLU A 15 2.10 12.15 -0.23
C GLU A 15 1.42 10.85 -0.59
N MET A 16 0.34 10.91 -1.36
CA MET A 16 -0.37 9.73 -1.82
C MET A 16 0.52 8.87 -2.71
N THR A 17 1.26 9.49 -3.63
CA THR A 17 2.21 8.80 -4.50
C THR A 17 3.28 8.09 -3.68
N ASP A 18 3.85 8.79 -2.71
CA ASP A 18 4.89 8.23 -1.85
C ASP A 18 4.39 7.00 -1.09
N LEU A 19 3.18 7.08 -0.54
CA LEU A 19 2.61 5.96 0.19
C LEU A 19 2.33 4.76 -0.72
N ILE A 20 1.79 5.00 -1.91
CA ILE A 20 1.53 3.96 -2.89
C ILE A 20 2.84 3.28 -3.31
N MET A 21 3.87 4.07 -3.59
CA MET A 21 5.19 3.54 -3.97
C MET A 21 5.81 2.73 -2.85
N TYR A 22 5.64 3.18 -1.61
CA TYR A 22 6.11 2.43 -0.45
C TYR A 22 5.45 1.05 -0.37
N VAL A 23 4.13 0.99 -0.55
CA VAL A 23 3.38 -0.27 -0.52
C VAL A 23 3.86 -1.21 -1.63
N ILE A 24 3.97 -0.70 -2.84
CA ILE A 24 4.42 -1.49 -3.97
C ILE A 24 5.83 -2.04 -3.73
N SER A 25 6.75 -1.21 -3.24
CA SER A 25 8.11 -1.62 -2.92
C SER A 25 8.16 -2.72 -1.87
N THR A 26 7.38 -2.54 -0.80
CA THR A 26 7.38 -3.46 0.35
C THR A 26 6.80 -4.81 -0.03
N HIS A 27 5.77 -4.83 -0.88
CA HIS A 27 5.06 -6.04 -1.26
C HIS A 27 5.31 -6.48 -2.70
N TYR A 28 6.38 -6.00 -3.31
CA TYR A 28 6.65 -6.21 -4.73
C TYR A 28 6.59 -7.69 -5.12
N GLY A 29 7.28 -8.56 -4.39
CA GLY A 29 7.34 -9.99 -4.70
C GLY A 29 6.01 -10.72 -4.49
N GLU A 30 5.09 -10.13 -3.72
CA GLU A 30 3.76 -10.69 -3.47
C GLU A 30 2.75 -10.21 -4.49
N ILE A 31 2.91 -8.97 -4.96
CA ILE A 31 2.00 -8.35 -5.93
C ILE A 31 2.34 -8.81 -7.36
N ILE A 32 3.62 -8.83 -7.68
CA ILE A 32 4.10 -9.23 -9.01
C ILE A 32 4.83 -10.56 -8.87
N LYS A 33 4.21 -11.61 -9.38
CA LYS A 33 4.75 -12.96 -9.30
C LYS A 33 5.83 -13.20 -10.36
N LYS A 34 6.61 -14.26 -10.17
CA LYS A 34 7.70 -14.62 -11.09
C LYS A 34 7.25 -14.88 -12.52
N ASP A 35 6.01 -15.33 -12.69
CA ASP A 35 5.44 -15.58 -14.02
C ASP A 35 4.87 -14.32 -14.68
N GLY A 36 5.00 -13.16 -14.03
CA GLY A 36 4.50 -11.89 -14.53
C GLY A 36 3.05 -11.61 -14.15
N THR A 37 2.40 -12.51 -13.41
CA THR A 37 1.02 -12.31 -12.96
C THR A 37 0.99 -11.25 -11.86
N ILE A 38 0.01 -10.34 -11.94
CA ILE A 38 -0.20 -9.28 -10.96
C ILE A 38 -1.45 -9.63 -10.14
N THR A 39 -1.35 -9.54 -8.82
CA THR A 39 -2.48 -9.77 -7.93
C THR A 39 -2.66 -8.62 -6.95
N GLY A 40 -3.89 -8.25 -6.68
CA GLY A 40 -4.23 -7.19 -5.72
C GLY A 40 -4.44 -7.67 -4.29
N VAL A 41 -4.37 -8.98 -4.04
CA VAL A 41 -4.64 -9.54 -2.71
C VAL A 41 -3.73 -8.97 -1.62
N PRO A 42 -2.40 -8.86 -1.81
CA PRO A 42 -1.54 -8.25 -0.78
C PRO A 42 -1.88 -6.79 -0.52
N LEU A 43 -2.23 -6.05 -1.56
CA LEU A 43 -2.64 -4.66 -1.44
C LEU A 43 -3.94 -4.53 -0.65
N LEU A 44 -4.91 -5.39 -0.93
CA LEU A 44 -6.18 -5.41 -0.20
C LEU A 44 -5.97 -5.68 1.29
N ARG A 45 -5.13 -6.67 1.62
CA ARG A 45 -4.78 -6.98 3.01
C ARG A 45 -4.14 -5.78 3.70
N TRP A 46 -3.18 -5.15 3.02
CA TRP A 46 -2.50 -3.98 3.56
C TRP A 46 -3.49 -2.85 3.86
N LEU A 47 -4.45 -2.60 2.97
CA LEU A 47 -5.46 -1.56 3.17
C LEU A 47 -6.33 -1.82 4.41
N GLN A 48 -6.56 -3.08 4.73
CA GLN A 48 -7.37 -3.48 5.88
C GLN A 48 -6.60 -3.49 7.20
N GLU A 49 -5.27 -3.45 7.15
CA GLU A 49 -4.43 -3.45 8.34
C GLU A 49 -4.40 -2.08 9.01
N GLU A 50 -4.13 -2.09 10.32
CA GLU A 50 -3.93 -0.85 11.05
C GLU A 50 -2.68 -0.13 10.54
N HIS A 51 -2.82 1.17 10.35
CA HIS A 51 -1.70 2.01 9.96
C HIS A 51 -0.74 2.17 11.13
N GLU A 52 0.52 1.77 10.94
CA GLU A 52 1.56 1.98 11.94
C GLU A 52 2.13 3.39 11.76
N GLU A 53 1.97 4.20 12.82
CA GLU A 53 2.64 5.49 12.86
C GLU A 53 4.07 5.26 13.32
N LEU A 54 4.99 5.50 12.41
CA LEU A 54 6.40 5.55 12.77
C LEU A 54 6.65 6.91 13.40
N ALA A 55 6.75 6.89 14.72
CA ALA A 55 7.05 8.10 15.47
C ALA A 55 8.48 8.56 15.17
#